data_6ba61b297338042e86d4ec3a1441ecee
#
_entry.id   6ba61b297338042e86d4ec3a1441ecee
#
_cell.length_a   1.000
_cell.length_b   1.000
_cell.length_c   1.000
_cell.angle_alpha   90.00
_cell.angle_beta   90.00
_cell.angle_gamma   90.00
#
_symmetry.space_group_name_H-M   'P 1'
#
loop_
_entity.id
_entity.type
_entity.pdbx_description
1 polymer ?
#
loop_
_entity_poly.entity_id
_entity_poly.type
_entity_poly.pdbx_seq_one_letter_code
_entity_poly.pdbx_strand_id
1 'polypeptide(L)'
;MTDARLRDRGLLACPVCDGDYLHHGRVNVFMRPAEDRDGLKVTVDKSRFSFNRAADWQVARAEEFPGRRDHIEIQMWCEDCGDEERRTLIIMQHKGCTHMRWRV
;
A
#
# COMPACT_ATOMS: atom_id res chain seq x y z
N MET A 1 -1.79 -8.59 -9.73
CA MET A 1 -1.58 -7.13 -9.53
C MET A 1 -1.39 -6.44 -10.87
N THR A 2 -1.88 -5.23 -11.01
CA THR A 2 -1.75 -4.43 -12.22
C THR A 2 -0.88 -3.20 -11.94
N ASP A 3 -0.21 -2.71 -12.98
CA ASP A 3 0.62 -1.51 -12.83
C ASP A 3 -0.24 -0.29 -12.53
N ALA A 4 0.24 0.54 -11.61
CA ALA A 4 -0.40 1.82 -11.31
C ALA A 4 -0.03 2.83 -12.41
N ARG A 5 -0.99 3.67 -12.80
CA ARG A 5 -0.78 4.70 -13.82
C ARG A 5 -0.93 6.08 -13.21
N LEU A 6 0.02 6.94 -13.54
CA LEU A 6 -0.05 8.35 -13.21
C LEU A 6 -0.51 9.13 -14.43
N ARG A 7 -1.46 10.02 -14.22
CA ARG A 7 -1.89 10.97 -15.22
C ARG A 7 -1.00 12.20 -15.20
N ASP A 8 -1.29 13.17 -16.05
CA ASP A 8 -0.65 14.48 -16.02
C ASP A 8 -0.71 15.06 -14.60
N ARG A 9 0.31 15.78 -14.21
CA ARG A 9 0.49 16.38 -12.88
C ARG A 9 0.66 15.35 -11.75
N GLY A 10 0.98 14.11 -12.08
CA GLY A 10 1.20 13.05 -11.09
C GLY A 10 -0.05 12.56 -10.40
N LEU A 11 -1.22 12.75 -10.97
CA LEU A 11 -2.48 12.25 -10.40
C LEU A 11 -2.58 10.74 -10.59
N LEU A 12 -2.84 10.03 -9.50
CA LEU A 12 -3.03 8.59 -9.52
C LEU A 12 -4.47 8.27 -9.95
N ALA A 13 -4.61 7.40 -10.96
CA ALA A 13 -5.92 7.00 -11.47
C ALA A 13 -6.46 5.77 -10.73
N CYS A 14 -7.76 5.75 -10.45
CA CYS A 14 -8.43 4.58 -9.90
C CYS A 14 -8.32 3.41 -10.87
N PRO A 15 -7.91 2.21 -10.40
CA PRO A 15 -7.75 1.06 -11.30
C PRO A 15 -9.08 0.48 -11.81
N VAL A 16 -10.19 0.88 -11.22
CA VAL A 16 -11.52 0.37 -11.57
C VAL A 16 -12.25 1.33 -12.52
N CYS A 17 -12.36 2.62 -12.15
CA CYS A 17 -13.13 3.58 -12.94
C CYS A 17 -12.30 4.64 -13.63
N ASP A 18 -10.99 4.64 -13.43
CA ASP A 18 -10.06 5.63 -14.00
C ASP A 18 -10.26 7.06 -13.49
N GLY A 19 -11.00 7.22 -12.39
CA GLY A 19 -11.23 8.53 -11.76
C GLY A 19 -10.02 9.03 -10.98
N ASP A 20 -10.04 10.32 -10.63
CA ASP A 20 -8.90 11.00 -10.00
C ASP A 20 -9.07 11.18 -8.48
N TYR A 21 -10.21 10.85 -7.92
CA TYR A 21 -10.55 11.19 -6.54
C TYR A 21 -10.35 9.99 -5.61
N LEU A 22 -9.08 9.68 -5.35
CA LEU A 22 -8.69 8.60 -4.45
C LEU A 22 -8.32 9.15 -3.08
N HIS A 23 -8.81 8.48 -2.03
CA HIS A 23 -8.54 8.83 -0.64
C HIS A 23 -7.72 7.74 0.03
N HIS A 24 -6.77 8.17 0.86
CA HIS A 24 -5.94 7.26 1.63
C HIS A 24 -6.70 6.71 2.83
N GLY A 25 -6.58 5.42 3.06
CA GLY A 25 -7.02 4.77 4.28
C GLY A 25 -5.82 4.28 5.10
N ARG A 26 -5.89 3.00 5.50
CA ARG A 26 -4.81 2.36 6.26
C ARG A 26 -3.53 2.28 5.44
N VAL A 27 -2.39 2.53 6.10
CA VAL A 27 -1.07 2.38 5.52
C VAL A 27 -0.32 1.29 6.29
N ASN A 28 0.23 0.32 5.56
CA ASN A 28 1.10 -0.70 6.13
C ASN A 28 2.50 -0.54 5.54
N VAL A 29 3.51 -0.49 6.39
CA VAL A 29 4.90 -0.47 5.97
C VAL A 29 5.53 -1.81 6.33
N PHE A 30 6.09 -2.49 5.34
CA PHE A 30 6.73 -3.78 5.49
C PHE A 30 8.23 -3.65 5.25
N MET A 31 9.03 -4.10 6.21
CA MET A 31 10.48 -4.05 6.13
C MET A 31 11.08 -5.38 6.56
N ARG A 32 12.12 -5.84 5.87
CA ARG A 32 12.84 -7.05 6.23
C ARG A 32 14.33 -6.90 5.93
N PRO A 33 15.20 -7.61 6.70
CA PRO A 33 16.66 -7.45 6.56
C PRO A 33 17.23 -8.05 5.27
N ALA A 34 16.55 -9.06 4.70
CA ALA A 34 17.02 -9.73 3.49
C ALA A 34 15.87 -10.47 2.82
N GLU A 35 16.06 -10.88 1.56
CA GLU A 35 15.11 -11.73 0.84
C GLU A 35 14.87 -13.02 1.61
N ASP A 36 13.68 -13.58 1.48
CA ASP A 36 13.24 -14.83 2.09
C ASP A 36 13.23 -14.84 3.63
N ARG A 37 13.39 -13.67 4.24
CA ARG A 37 13.33 -13.54 5.71
C ARG A 37 12.02 -12.92 6.15
N ASP A 38 11.61 -13.27 7.36
CA ASP A 38 10.54 -12.56 8.04
C ASP A 38 11.01 -11.13 8.37
N GLY A 39 10.08 -10.23 8.55
CA GLY A 39 10.37 -8.85 8.85
C GLY A 39 9.36 -8.23 9.80
N LEU A 40 9.17 -6.94 9.64
CA LEU A 40 8.33 -6.11 10.48
C LEU A 40 7.25 -5.46 9.63
N LYS A 41 6.03 -5.44 10.16
CA LYS A 41 4.91 -4.69 9.60
C LYS A 41 4.47 -3.62 10.58
N VAL A 42 4.40 -2.39 10.12
CA VAL A 42 3.89 -1.26 10.90
C VAL A 42 2.62 -0.76 10.22
N THR A 43 1.54 -0.64 10.99
CA THR A 43 0.23 -0.21 10.50
C THR A 43 -0.14 1.14 11.09
N VAL A 44 -0.52 2.07 10.23
CA VAL A 44 -1.09 3.36 10.63
C VAL A 44 -2.53 3.43 10.14
N ASP A 45 -3.47 3.66 11.05
CA ASP A 45 -4.89 3.67 10.75
C ASP A 45 -5.56 4.82 11.52
N LYS A 46 -6.28 5.68 10.80
CA LYS A 46 -6.99 6.82 11.40
C LYS A 46 -7.96 6.42 12.51
N SER A 47 -8.64 5.30 12.35
CA SER A 47 -9.61 4.83 13.33
C SER A 47 -8.99 4.41 14.66
N ARG A 48 -7.68 4.19 14.66
CA ARG A 48 -6.91 3.78 15.83
C ARG A 48 -5.95 4.86 16.33
N PHE A 49 -5.97 6.02 15.70
CA PHE A 49 -5.05 7.09 16.05
C PHE A 49 -5.34 7.63 17.47
N SER A 50 -4.28 7.78 18.25
CA SER A 50 -4.30 8.45 19.54
C SER A 50 -2.96 9.11 19.79
N PHE A 51 -2.88 10.04 20.75
CA PHE A 51 -1.63 10.69 21.11
C PHE A 51 -0.58 9.73 21.67
N ASN A 52 -1.04 8.62 22.24
CA ASN A 52 -0.16 7.64 22.87
C ASN A 52 0.18 6.48 21.94
N ARG A 53 -0.55 6.35 20.82
CA ARG A 53 -0.40 5.19 19.93
C ARG A 53 -0.80 5.57 18.52
N ALA A 54 0.19 5.99 17.73
CA ALA A 54 -0.01 6.38 16.35
C ALA A 54 0.13 5.21 15.37
N ALA A 55 0.77 4.11 15.77
CA ALA A 55 1.02 2.96 14.92
C ALA A 55 1.06 1.65 15.72
N ASP A 56 0.65 0.58 15.07
CA ASP A 56 0.79 -0.79 15.55
C ASP A 56 1.89 -1.48 14.77
N TRP A 57 2.62 -2.37 15.42
CA TRP A 57 3.62 -3.18 14.74
C TRP A 57 3.43 -4.66 15.06
N GLN A 58 3.85 -5.52 14.13
CA GLN A 58 3.83 -6.97 14.30
C GLN A 58 4.88 -7.61 13.39
N VAL A 59 5.16 -8.88 13.62
CA VAL A 59 6.02 -9.66 12.73
C VAL A 59 5.29 -9.89 11.42
N ALA A 60 6.00 -9.67 10.30
CA ALA A 60 5.51 -10.01 8.97
C ALA A 60 6.25 -11.24 8.47
N ARG A 61 5.50 -12.23 8.00
CA ARG A 61 6.08 -13.46 7.46
C ARG A 61 6.65 -13.22 6.07
N ALA A 62 7.65 -14.02 5.69
CA ALA A 62 8.31 -13.90 4.39
C ALA A 62 7.32 -13.95 3.22
N GLU A 63 6.30 -14.77 3.29
CA GLU A 63 5.27 -14.91 2.25
C GLU A 63 4.35 -13.70 2.11
N GLU A 64 4.36 -12.76 3.06
CA GLU A 64 3.59 -11.52 2.95
C GLU A 64 4.28 -10.47 2.07
N PHE A 65 5.50 -10.72 1.64
CA PHE A 65 6.28 -9.78 0.82
C PHE A 65 6.15 -10.14 -0.66
N PRO A 66 5.48 -9.29 -1.47
CA PRO A 66 5.32 -9.55 -2.90
C PRO A 66 6.58 -9.33 -3.72
N GLY A 67 7.52 -8.54 -3.21
CA GLY A 67 8.79 -8.23 -3.85
C GLY A 67 9.97 -8.83 -3.08
N ARG A 68 11.17 -8.40 -3.44
CA ARG A 68 12.40 -8.90 -2.82
C ARG A 68 12.74 -8.22 -1.50
N ARG A 69 12.35 -7.00 -1.36
CA ARG A 69 12.71 -6.14 -0.24
C ARG A 69 11.45 -5.57 0.39
N ASP A 70 11.58 -4.37 0.91
CA ASP A 70 10.54 -3.64 1.59
C ASP A 70 9.41 -3.25 0.66
N HIS A 71 8.21 -3.05 1.22
CA HIS A 71 7.11 -2.49 0.46
C HIS A 71 6.17 -1.70 1.37
N ILE A 72 5.36 -0.87 0.73
CA ILE A 72 4.34 -0.06 1.40
C ILE A 72 3.01 -0.41 0.77
N GLU A 73 2.00 -0.64 1.60
CA GLU A 73 0.63 -0.85 1.17
C GLU A 73 -0.22 0.32 1.63
N ILE A 74 -0.92 0.95 0.70
CA ILE A 74 -1.83 2.05 1.00
C ILE A 74 -3.22 1.63 0.54
N GLN A 75 -4.13 1.37 1.49
CA GLN A 75 -5.53 1.14 1.16
C GLN A 75 -6.15 2.45 0.71
N MET A 76 -6.89 2.41 -0.37
CA MET A 76 -7.56 3.58 -0.92
C MET A 76 -9.01 3.29 -1.23
N TRP A 77 -9.82 4.31 -1.20
CA TRP A 77 -11.18 4.27 -1.69
C TRP A 77 -11.39 5.40 -2.70
N CYS A 78 -12.28 5.17 -3.65
CA CYS A 78 -12.56 6.10 -4.74
C CYS A 78 -13.93 6.73 -4.56
N GLU A 79 -14.02 8.05 -4.66
CA GLU A 79 -15.31 8.75 -4.53
C GLU A 79 -16.32 8.30 -5.58
N ASP A 80 -15.86 8.03 -6.80
CA ASP A 80 -16.73 7.66 -7.91
C ASP A 80 -17.24 6.23 -7.83
N CYS A 81 -16.44 5.32 -7.25
CA CYS A 81 -16.81 3.91 -7.10
C CYS A 81 -17.46 3.59 -5.75
N GLY A 82 -17.30 4.48 -4.76
CA GLY A 82 -17.77 4.26 -3.39
C GLY A 82 -16.78 3.50 -2.51
N ASP A 83 -17.15 3.36 -1.23
CA ASP A 83 -16.28 2.80 -0.18
C ASP A 83 -16.14 1.28 -0.23
N GLU A 84 -17.10 0.60 -0.82
CA GLU A 84 -17.22 -0.85 -0.70
C GLU A 84 -16.13 -1.59 -1.47
N GLU A 85 -15.62 -0.98 -2.53
CA GLU A 85 -14.59 -1.58 -3.34
C GLU A 85 -13.23 -1.00 -2.96
N ARG A 86 -12.60 -1.62 -2.00
CA ARG A 86 -11.27 -1.20 -1.53
C ARG A 86 -10.20 -1.61 -2.52
N ARG A 87 -9.21 -0.74 -2.68
CA ARG A 87 -8.06 -0.95 -3.53
C ARG A 87 -6.81 -0.73 -2.71
N THR A 88 -5.79 -1.52 -2.95
CA THR A 88 -4.51 -1.36 -2.27
C THR A 88 -3.44 -1.00 -3.27
N LEU A 89 -2.84 0.18 -3.11
CA LEU A 89 -1.65 0.55 -3.85
C LEU A 89 -0.45 -0.05 -3.14
N ILE A 90 0.37 -0.78 -3.89
CA ILE A 90 1.59 -1.39 -3.37
C ILE A 90 2.78 -0.71 -4.04
N ILE A 91 3.66 -0.15 -3.21
CA ILE A 91 4.92 0.42 -3.64
C ILE A 91 6.00 -0.54 -3.16
N MET A 92 6.67 -1.22 -4.07
CA MET A 92 7.61 -2.28 -3.71
C MET A 92 8.90 -2.19 -4.50
N GLN A 93 9.95 -2.74 -3.91
CA GLN A 93 11.25 -2.83 -4.54
C GLN A 93 11.47 -4.22 -5.13
N HIS A 94 11.95 -4.25 -6.36
CA HIS A 94 12.27 -5.49 -7.06
C HIS A 94 13.44 -5.24 -8.03
N LYS A 95 14.54 -5.96 -7.85
CA LYS A 95 15.74 -5.85 -8.71
C LYS A 95 16.26 -4.41 -8.82
N GLY A 96 16.27 -3.68 -7.72
CA GLY A 96 16.75 -2.31 -7.69
C GLY A 96 15.79 -1.26 -8.21
N CYS A 97 14.61 -1.65 -8.68
CA CYS A 97 13.59 -0.74 -9.18
C CYS A 97 12.43 -0.61 -8.20
N THR A 98 11.79 0.55 -8.20
CA THR A 98 10.57 0.77 -7.43
C THR A 98 9.36 0.62 -8.35
N HIS A 99 8.47 -0.29 -7.99
CA HIS A 99 7.25 -0.56 -8.73
C HIS A 99 6.04 -0.06 -7.94
N MET A 100 5.07 0.52 -8.65
CA MET A 100 3.77 0.86 -8.08
C MET A 100 2.71 0.02 -8.78
N ARG A 101 1.99 -0.78 -8.00
CA ARG A 101 0.99 -1.71 -8.52
C ARG A 101 -0.27 -1.71 -7.67
N TRP A 102 -1.37 -2.07 -8.29
CA TRP A 102 -2.65 -2.24 -7.62
C TRP A 102 -2.93 -3.70 -7.29
N ARG A 103 -3.36 -3.93 -6.07
CA ARG A 103 -4.03 -5.17 -5.67
C ARG A 103 -5.50 -4.84 -5.43
N VAL A 104 -6.33 -5.36 -6.28
CA VAL A 104 -7.77 -5.09 -6.27
C VAL A 104 -8.55 -6.30 -5.80
#